data_a4fbffced6f9d6675bd281747427b3f9
#
_entry.id   a4fbffced6f9d6675bd281747427b3f9
#
_cell.length_a   1.000
_cell.length_b   1.000
_cell.length_c   1.000
_cell.angle_alpha   90.00
_cell.angle_beta   90.00
_cell.angle_gamma   90.00
#
_symmetry.space_group_name_H-M   'P 1'
#
loop_
_entity.id
_entity.type
_entity.pdbx_description
1 polymer ?
#
loop_
_entity_poly.entity_id
_entity_poly.type
_entity_poly.pdbx_seq_one_letter_code
_entity_poly.pdbx_strand_id
1 'polypeptide(L)' 'MSYDTRLREARKRAGLTQEELGKLVGCAKTTITGYETGKSEPNMAILSKIMEALKVDANFIFQDEMREHYEYH' A
#
# COMPACT_ATOMS: atom_id res chain seq x y z
N MET A 1 0.40 11.16 8.49
CA MET A 1 0.10 10.63 7.16
C MET A 1 0.63 9.23 7.02
N SER A 2 -0.23 8.33 6.80
CA SER A 2 0.17 6.94 6.71
C SER A 2 0.47 6.55 5.26
N TYR A 3 0.89 5.30 5.08
CA TYR A 3 1.25 4.79 3.76
C TYR A 3 0.04 4.43 2.90
N ASP A 4 -1.18 4.65 3.42
CA ASP A 4 -2.39 4.28 2.71
C ASP A 4 -2.50 4.97 1.34
N THR A 5 -2.20 6.27 1.29
CA THR A 5 -2.23 6.99 0.01
C THR A 5 -1.15 6.50 -0.94
N ARG A 6 -0.01 6.07 -0.42
CA ARG A 6 1.06 5.52 -1.26
C ARG A 6 0.65 4.18 -1.87
N LEU A 7 -0.05 3.35 -1.11
CA LEU A 7 -0.57 2.09 -1.66
C LEU A 7 -1.53 2.37 -2.81
N ARG A 8 -2.43 3.32 -2.62
CA ARG A 8 -3.39 3.68 -3.66
C ARG A 8 -2.67 4.21 -4.90
N GLU A 9 -1.69 5.07 -4.70
CA GLU A 9 -0.94 5.63 -5.80
C GLU A 9 -0.21 4.54 -6.58
N ALA A 10 0.44 3.63 -5.88
CA ALA A 10 1.17 2.54 -6.52
C ALA A 10 0.23 1.64 -7.31
N ARG A 11 -0.96 1.36 -6.75
CA ARG A 11 -1.95 0.55 -7.44
C ARG A 11 -2.38 1.20 -8.74
N LYS A 12 -2.66 2.51 -8.69
CA LYS A 12 -3.08 3.23 -9.88
C LYS A 12 -1.99 3.29 -10.93
N ARG A 13 -0.75 3.46 -10.50
CA ARG A 13 0.38 3.45 -11.43
C ARG A 13 0.55 2.10 -12.10
N ALA A 14 0.21 1.03 -11.38
CA ALA A 14 0.27 -0.30 -11.95
C ALA A 14 -0.91 -0.61 -12.87
N GLY A 15 -1.89 0.29 -12.95
CA GLY A 15 -3.05 0.10 -13.82
C GLY A 15 -4.06 -0.89 -13.28
N LEU A 16 -4.09 -1.12 -11.97
CA LEU A 16 -4.96 -2.13 -11.37
C LEU A 16 -6.13 -1.48 -10.64
N THR A 17 -7.29 -2.13 -10.71
CA THR A 17 -8.39 -1.78 -9.83
C THR A 17 -8.17 -2.40 -8.47
N GLN A 18 -8.94 -1.94 -7.48
CA GLN A 18 -8.87 -2.53 -6.14
C GLN A 18 -9.23 -4.01 -6.17
N GLU A 19 -10.20 -4.38 -7.01
CA GLU A 19 -10.60 -5.77 -7.14
C GLU A 19 -9.48 -6.60 -7.74
N GLU A 20 -8.82 -6.08 -8.75
CA GLU A 20 -7.72 -6.79 -9.40
C GLU A 20 -6.55 -6.98 -8.45
N LEU A 21 -6.21 -5.96 -7.70
CA LEU A 21 -5.15 -6.10 -6.70
C LEU A 21 -5.54 -7.13 -5.65
N GLY A 22 -6.79 -7.08 -5.20
CA GLY A 22 -7.27 -8.04 -4.22
C GLY A 22 -7.08 -9.48 -4.69
N LYS A 23 -7.41 -9.75 -5.96
CA LYS A 23 -7.23 -11.09 -6.51
C LYS A 23 -5.76 -11.52 -6.51
N LEU A 24 -4.87 -10.58 -6.80
CA LEU A 24 -3.44 -10.91 -6.85
C LEU A 24 -2.87 -11.25 -5.47
N VAL A 25 -3.40 -10.63 -4.42
CA VAL A 25 -2.84 -10.83 -3.08
C VAL A 25 -3.76 -11.64 -2.16
N GLY A 26 -4.89 -12.12 -2.68
CA GLY A 26 -5.79 -12.98 -1.91
C GLY A 26 -6.68 -12.22 -0.94
N CYS A 27 -7.05 -10.99 -1.26
CA CYS A 27 -7.90 -10.15 -0.42
C CYS A 27 -9.15 -9.71 -1.17
N ALA A 28 -10.22 -9.47 -0.42
CA ALA A 28 -11.44 -8.91 -0.98
C ALA A 28 -11.23 -7.44 -1.34
N LYS A 29 -12.02 -6.94 -2.27
CA LYS A 29 -11.98 -5.53 -2.65
C LYS A 29 -12.16 -4.62 -1.44
N THR A 30 -13.10 -4.96 -0.55
CA THR A 30 -13.35 -4.14 0.63
C THR A 30 -12.14 -4.09 1.55
N THR A 31 -11.37 -5.17 1.61
CA THR A 31 -10.15 -5.19 2.40
C THR A 31 -9.12 -4.22 1.81
N ILE A 32 -8.96 -4.24 0.50
CA ILE A 32 -8.04 -3.30 -0.17
C ILE A 32 -8.50 -1.86 0.07
N THR A 33 -9.81 -1.61 -0.04
CA THR A 33 -10.34 -0.28 0.24
C THR A 33 -9.97 0.16 1.66
N GLY A 34 -10.10 -0.75 2.62
CA GLY A 34 -9.74 -0.43 4.01
C GLY A 34 -8.28 -0.06 4.15
N TYR A 35 -7.40 -0.76 3.46
CA TYR A 35 -5.97 -0.44 3.49
C TYR A 35 -5.69 0.94 2.87
N GLU A 36 -6.40 1.28 1.81
CA GLU A 36 -6.14 2.53 1.08
C GLU A 36 -6.80 3.74 1.71
N THR A 37 -7.72 3.54 2.64
CA THR A 37 -8.38 4.63 3.34
C THR A 37 -7.92 4.78 4.78
N GLY A 38 -7.02 3.90 5.22
CA GLY A 38 -6.51 3.95 6.58
C GLY A 38 -7.41 3.33 7.62
N LYS A 39 -8.49 2.68 7.21
CA LYS A 39 -9.39 2.03 8.17
C LYS A 39 -8.78 0.78 8.78
N SER A 40 -7.92 0.11 8.03
CA SER A 40 -7.24 -1.08 8.53
C SER A 40 -5.84 -1.13 7.94
N GLU A 41 -5.01 -1.99 8.50
CA GLU A 41 -3.63 -2.12 8.06
C GLU A 41 -3.35 -3.57 7.70
N PRO A 42 -2.63 -3.80 6.59
CA PRO A 42 -2.23 -5.16 6.24
C PRO A 42 -1.15 -5.64 7.21
N ASN A 43 -1.15 -6.94 7.49
CA ASN A 43 -0.01 -7.51 8.19
C ASN A 43 1.18 -7.59 7.23
N MET A 44 2.34 -7.95 7.77
CA MET A 44 3.56 -7.95 6.96
C MET A 44 3.48 -8.90 5.77
N ALA A 45 2.84 -10.05 5.95
CA ALA A 45 2.74 -11.01 4.86
C ALA A 45 1.91 -10.43 3.70
N ILE A 46 0.79 -9.79 4.01
CA ILE A 46 -0.07 -9.19 2.99
C ILE A 46 0.63 -7.98 2.37
N LEU A 47 1.26 -7.15 3.19
CA LEU A 47 1.95 -5.97 2.68
C LEU A 47 3.06 -6.37 1.72
N SER A 48 3.81 -7.42 2.05
CA SER A 48 4.86 -7.92 1.16
C SER A 48 4.28 -8.37 -0.18
N LYS A 49 3.14 -9.05 -0.17
CA LYS A 49 2.49 -9.47 -1.40
C LYS A 49 2.02 -8.26 -2.22
N ILE A 50 1.50 -7.25 -1.54
CA ILE A 50 1.06 -6.03 -2.23
C ILE A 50 2.25 -5.35 -2.89
N MET A 51 3.35 -5.20 -2.15
CA MET A 51 4.53 -4.56 -2.71
C MET A 51 5.08 -5.33 -3.90
N GLU A 52 5.07 -6.65 -3.82
CA GLU A 52 5.53 -7.48 -4.91
C GLU A 52 4.61 -7.35 -6.13
N ALA A 53 3.31 -7.39 -5.91
CA ALA A 53 2.33 -7.27 -6.99
C ALA A 53 2.43 -5.92 -7.69
N LEU A 54 2.68 -4.87 -6.92
CA LEU A 54 2.76 -3.51 -7.45
C LEU A 54 4.17 -3.13 -7.88
N LYS A 55 5.15 -3.99 -7.62
CA LYS A 55 6.56 -3.77 -8.00
C LYS A 55 7.12 -2.50 -7.40
N VAL A 56 6.79 -2.25 -6.15
CA VAL A 56 7.33 -1.13 -5.37
C VAL A 56 8.03 -1.69 -4.15
N ASP A 57 8.95 -0.91 -3.60
CA ASP A 57 9.68 -1.34 -2.40
C ASP A 57 9.20 -0.55 -1.19
N ALA A 58 9.78 -0.88 -0.03
CA ALA A 58 9.40 -0.23 1.21
C ALA A 58 9.74 1.26 1.20
N ASN A 59 10.78 1.65 0.46
CA ASN A 59 11.13 3.06 0.36
C ASN A 59 9.99 3.88 -0.22
N PHE A 60 9.35 3.37 -1.27
CA PHE A 60 8.21 4.07 -1.85
C PHE A 60 7.03 4.12 -0.89
N ILE A 61 6.70 2.97 -0.29
CA ILE A 61 5.52 2.84 0.56
C ILE A 61 5.64 3.72 1.81
N PHE A 62 6.82 3.73 2.43
CA PHE A 62 7.02 4.43 3.68
C PHE A 62 7.74 5.77 3.52
N GLN A 63 7.76 6.31 2.31
CA GLN A 63 8.51 7.52 2.02
C GLN A 63 8.09 8.69 2.90
N ASP A 64 6.79 8.86 3.10
CA ASP A 64 6.31 10.00 3.87
C ASP A 64 6.66 9.84 5.35
N GLU A 65 6.54 8.62 5.88
CA GLU A 65 6.91 8.36 7.28
C GLU A 65 8.39 8.59 7.51
N MET A 66 9.22 8.12 6.57
CA MET A 66 10.67 8.30 6.70
C MET A 66 11.06 9.76 6.59
N ARG A 67 10.40 10.50 5.69
CA ARG A 67 10.68 11.93 5.54
C ARG A 67 10.36 12.69 6.82
N GLU A 68 9.20 12.41 7.41
CA GLU A 68 8.81 13.05 8.65
C GLU A 68 9.83 12.78 9.75
N HIS A 69 10.33 11.56 9.79
CA HIS A 69 11.31 11.20 10.80
C HIS A 69 12.60 11.98 10.62
N TYR A 70 13.07 12.09 9.39
CA TYR A 70 14.36 12.73 9.12
C TYR A 70 14.31 14.25 9.20
N GLU A 71 13.13 14.84 9.02
CA GLU A 71 13.03 16.30 9.05
C GLU A 71 13.21 16.88 10.43
N TYR A 72 13.25 16.06 11.46
CA TYR A 72 13.48 16.52 12.83
C TYR A 72 14.95 16.59 13.20
N HIS A 73 15.82 16.37 12.27
CA HIS A 73 17.27 16.45 12.50
C HIS A 73 17.88 17.73 11.91
#